data_ecc2c7c9d75f4a7b80ad2fb333735064
#
_entry.id   ecc2c7c9d75f4a7b80ad2fb333735064
#
_cell.length_a   1.000
_cell.length_b   1.000
_cell.length_c   1.000
_cell.angle_alpha   90.00
_cell.angle_beta   90.00
_cell.angle_gamma   90.00
#
_symmetry.space_group_name_H-M   'P 1'
#
loop_
_entity.id
_entity.type
_entity.pdbx_description
1 polymer ?
#
loop_
_entity_poly.entity_id
_entity_poly.type
_entity_poly.pdbx_seq_one_letter_code
_entity_poly.pdbx_strand_id
1 'polypeptide(L)'
;LDNLPAAVAVRVGDGWVEGAVTVESNRLVTTQVATRPEVAAWAERHAPGLPEGSRVEVQLAAAAWLRSALASLRAGSVVVIDYGDTSDGLSGRRAEGTIRTYRAHHFGPDPLLEPGSTDITMDLDFSALAAVAEECGASVEYSGQAEFLTRWGLWERLADLLGLSGRREAAF
;
A
#
# COMPACT_ATOMS: atom_id res chain seq x y z
N LEU A 1 -1.25 -4.38 5.55
CA LEU A 1 -0.23 -4.78 4.54
C LEU A 1 0.82 -3.68 4.33
N ASP A 2 0.51 -2.47 4.71
CA ASP A 2 1.33 -1.26 4.58
C ASP A 2 2.70 -1.33 5.31
N ASN A 3 2.83 -2.25 6.28
CA ASN A 3 4.08 -2.50 7.04
C ASN A 3 4.85 -3.73 6.54
N LEU A 4 4.40 -4.41 5.49
CA LEU A 4 5.16 -5.54 4.93
C LEU A 4 6.43 -5.04 4.21
N PRO A 5 7.51 -5.85 4.20
CA PRO A 5 8.72 -5.46 3.50
C PRO A 5 8.47 -5.13 2.03
N ALA A 6 8.99 -3.99 1.59
CA ALA A 6 9.02 -3.59 0.19
C ALA A 6 10.44 -3.23 -0.23
N ALA A 7 10.75 -3.43 -1.49
CA ALA A 7 11.95 -2.86 -2.09
C ALA A 7 11.63 -1.46 -2.61
N VAL A 8 12.60 -0.57 -2.58
CA VAL A 8 12.45 0.77 -3.17
C VAL A 8 13.18 0.78 -4.52
N ALA A 9 12.43 0.92 -5.61
CA ALA A 9 13.00 1.13 -6.93
C ALA A 9 13.03 2.64 -7.23
N VAL A 10 14.13 3.10 -7.83
CA VAL A 10 14.32 4.49 -8.24
C VAL A 10 14.52 4.54 -9.75
N ARG A 11 13.79 5.40 -10.43
CA ARG A 11 13.90 5.56 -11.89
C ARG A 11 15.22 6.22 -12.24
N VAL A 12 15.99 5.59 -13.12
CA VAL A 12 17.26 6.12 -13.66
C VAL A 12 17.32 5.83 -15.14
N GLY A 13 17.30 6.88 -15.95
CA GLY A 13 17.20 6.76 -17.41
C GLY A 13 15.99 5.93 -17.82
N ASP A 14 16.20 4.95 -18.67
CA ASP A 14 15.15 4.02 -19.13
C ASP A 14 14.98 2.77 -18.22
N GLY A 15 15.65 2.76 -17.06
CA GLY A 15 15.63 1.60 -16.16
C GLY A 15 15.38 1.97 -14.70
N TRP A 16 15.74 1.05 -13.84
CA TRP A 16 15.56 1.13 -12.41
C TRP A 16 16.83 0.75 -11.66
N VAL A 17 17.10 1.43 -10.56
CA VAL A 17 18.06 1.02 -9.54
C VAL A 17 17.32 0.71 -8.25
N GLU A 18 17.85 -0.17 -7.42
CA GLU A 18 17.22 -0.54 -6.15
C GLU A 18 17.90 0.21 -5.00
N GLY A 19 17.09 0.81 -4.13
CA GLY A 19 17.57 1.40 -2.88
C GLY A 19 17.95 0.30 -1.90
N ALA A 20 19.12 0.43 -1.29
CA ALA A 20 19.61 -0.47 -0.25
C ALA A 20 20.08 0.34 0.95
N VAL A 21 20.19 -0.33 2.10
CA VAL A 21 20.76 0.25 3.32
C VAL A 21 22.14 -0.36 3.56
N THR A 22 23.11 0.48 3.82
CA THR A 22 24.48 0.07 4.16
C THR A 22 24.97 0.79 5.41
N VAL A 23 26.14 0.44 5.90
CA VAL A 23 26.78 1.09 7.06
C VAL A 23 27.98 1.89 6.59
N GLU A 24 27.97 3.18 6.85
CA GLU A 24 29.10 4.08 6.63
C GLU A 24 29.40 4.85 7.93
N SER A 25 30.67 4.86 8.36
CA SER A 25 31.09 5.55 9.59
C SER A 25 30.20 5.25 10.79
N ASN A 26 29.82 3.98 10.99
CA ASN A 26 28.94 3.49 12.05
C ASN A 26 27.52 4.09 12.04
N ARG A 27 27.01 4.48 10.85
CA ARG A 27 25.64 4.95 10.64
C ARG A 27 25.01 4.19 9.47
N LEU A 28 23.71 3.98 9.57
CA LEU A 28 22.93 3.47 8.43
C LEU A 28 22.73 4.61 7.43
N VAL A 29 22.98 4.31 6.17
CA VAL A 29 22.78 5.23 5.05
C VAL A 29 22.11 4.49 3.88
N THR A 30 21.39 5.21 3.06
CA THR A 30 20.85 4.66 1.81
C THR A 30 21.92 4.67 0.73
N THR A 31 21.95 3.63 -0.09
CA THR A 31 22.75 3.51 -1.29
C THR A 31 21.92 2.96 -2.42
N GLN A 32 22.46 2.99 -3.64
CA GLN A 32 21.83 2.37 -4.80
C GLN A 32 22.61 1.15 -5.23
N VAL A 33 21.89 0.09 -5.57
CA VAL A 33 22.45 -1.15 -6.07
C VAL A 33 21.78 -1.57 -7.38
N ALA A 34 22.35 -2.55 -8.07
CA ALA A 34 21.73 -3.12 -9.26
C ALA A 34 20.36 -3.72 -8.87
N THR A 35 19.34 -3.36 -9.64
CA THR A 35 17.96 -3.82 -9.37
C THR A 35 17.81 -5.30 -9.63
N ARG A 36 17.18 -6.00 -8.71
CA ARG A 36 16.76 -7.38 -8.92
C ARG A 36 15.74 -7.47 -10.05
N PRO A 37 15.77 -8.49 -10.91
CA PRO A 37 14.86 -8.62 -12.06
C PRO A 37 13.38 -8.52 -11.70
N GLU A 38 12.96 -9.15 -10.60
CA GLU A 38 11.57 -9.14 -10.14
C GLU A 38 11.14 -7.74 -9.64
N VAL A 39 12.05 -6.97 -9.06
CA VAL A 39 11.81 -5.58 -8.63
C VAL A 39 11.63 -4.67 -9.84
N ALA A 40 12.54 -4.78 -10.83
CA ALA A 40 12.43 -4.01 -12.07
C ALA A 40 11.16 -4.34 -12.85
N ALA A 41 10.82 -5.63 -12.98
CA ALA A 41 9.62 -6.08 -13.68
C ALA A 41 8.34 -5.57 -13.01
N TRP A 42 8.29 -5.58 -11.68
CA TRP A 42 7.16 -5.05 -10.94
C TRP A 42 7.02 -3.53 -11.13
N ALA A 43 8.13 -2.79 -10.98
CA ALA A 43 8.13 -1.34 -11.13
C ALA A 43 7.73 -0.91 -12.54
N GLU A 44 8.22 -1.59 -13.57
CA GLU A 44 7.86 -1.29 -14.96
C GLU A 44 6.39 -1.61 -15.26
N ARG A 45 5.83 -2.68 -14.67
CA ARG A 45 4.43 -3.06 -14.85
C ARG A 45 3.45 -2.10 -14.19
N HIS A 46 3.76 -1.64 -12.95
CA HIS A 46 2.81 -0.90 -12.10
C HIS A 46 3.13 0.60 -11.99
N ALA A 47 4.24 1.04 -12.54
CA ALA A 47 4.65 2.45 -12.51
C ALA A 47 5.41 2.84 -13.80
N PRO A 48 4.88 2.53 -14.99
CA PRO A 48 5.54 2.88 -16.23
C PRO A 48 5.60 4.39 -16.44
N GLY A 49 6.61 4.86 -17.16
CA GLY A 49 6.69 6.24 -17.63
C GLY A 49 6.90 7.30 -16.54
N LEU A 50 7.28 6.91 -15.34
CA LEU A 50 7.60 7.88 -14.29
C LEU A 50 8.86 8.70 -14.62
N PRO A 51 8.93 9.97 -14.17
CA PRO A 51 10.09 10.81 -14.35
C PRO A 51 11.35 10.26 -13.66
N GLU A 52 12.51 10.71 -14.15
CA GLU A 52 13.81 10.48 -13.50
C GLU A 52 13.78 10.82 -12.02
N GLY A 53 14.33 9.95 -11.16
CA GLY A 53 14.40 10.10 -9.72
C GLY A 53 13.15 9.67 -8.97
N SER A 54 12.04 9.37 -9.65
CA SER A 54 10.82 8.86 -9.01
C SER A 54 11.08 7.56 -8.25
N ARG A 55 10.41 7.41 -7.10
CA ARG A 55 10.54 6.25 -6.22
C ARG A 55 9.28 5.41 -6.24
N VAL A 56 9.45 4.10 -6.22
CA VAL A 56 8.36 3.12 -6.22
C VAL A 56 8.62 2.08 -5.15
N GLU A 57 7.68 1.90 -4.26
CA GLU A 57 7.67 0.82 -3.28
C GLU A 57 7.16 -0.46 -3.96
N VAL A 58 8.06 -1.39 -4.19
CA VAL A 58 7.81 -2.67 -4.87
C VAL A 58 7.34 -3.69 -3.85
N GLN A 59 6.04 -3.99 -3.88
CA GLN A 59 5.30 -4.67 -2.81
C GLN A 59 5.20 -6.19 -3.02
N LEU A 60 6.32 -6.85 -3.31
CA LEU A 60 6.36 -8.30 -3.55
C LEU A 60 5.89 -9.13 -2.35
N ALA A 61 6.15 -8.66 -1.14
CA ALA A 61 5.70 -9.35 0.07
C ALA A 61 4.17 -9.28 0.24
N ALA A 62 3.54 -8.14 -0.05
CA ALA A 62 2.09 -8.01 -0.03
C ALA A 62 1.43 -8.88 -1.12
N ALA A 63 2.00 -8.92 -2.30
CA ALA A 63 1.57 -9.82 -3.39
C ALA A 63 1.68 -11.30 -2.99
N ALA A 64 2.78 -11.71 -2.38
CA ALA A 64 2.98 -13.08 -1.89
C ALA A 64 1.99 -13.44 -0.78
N TRP A 65 1.77 -12.52 0.15
CA TRP A 65 0.77 -12.69 1.21
C TRP A 65 -0.63 -12.90 0.63
N LEU A 66 -1.05 -12.07 -0.33
CA LEU A 66 -2.36 -12.18 -0.96
C LEU A 66 -2.55 -13.51 -1.69
N ARG A 67 -1.53 -13.95 -2.46
CA ARG A 67 -1.56 -15.28 -3.09
C ARG A 67 -1.75 -16.40 -2.07
N SER A 68 -1.05 -16.34 -0.94
CA SER A 68 -1.16 -17.33 0.12
C SER A 68 -2.53 -17.31 0.80
N ALA A 69 -3.07 -16.13 1.05
CA ALA A 69 -4.41 -15.97 1.63
C ALA A 69 -5.48 -16.55 0.70
N LEU A 70 -5.45 -16.22 -0.59
CA LEU A 70 -6.38 -16.76 -1.59
C LEU A 70 -6.24 -18.27 -1.74
N ALA A 71 -5.03 -18.80 -1.77
CA ALA A 71 -4.78 -20.25 -1.88
C ALA A 71 -5.29 -21.03 -0.66
N SER A 72 -5.43 -20.41 0.49
CA SER A 72 -5.97 -21.04 1.70
C SER A 72 -7.50 -21.11 1.72
N LEU A 73 -8.19 -20.36 0.85
CA LEU A 73 -9.64 -20.35 0.77
C LEU A 73 -10.15 -21.48 -0.13
N ARG A 74 -11.15 -22.19 0.36
CA ARG A 74 -11.96 -23.13 -0.47
C ARG A 74 -13.13 -22.41 -1.14
N ALA A 75 -13.71 -21.43 -0.45
CA ALA A 75 -14.75 -20.52 -0.90
C ALA A 75 -14.82 -19.34 0.06
N GLY A 76 -15.28 -18.18 -0.42
CA GLY A 76 -15.42 -16.97 0.39
C GLY A 76 -14.65 -15.79 -0.22
N SER A 77 -14.33 -14.81 0.61
CA SER A 77 -13.70 -13.56 0.18
C SER A 77 -12.54 -13.19 1.12
N VAL A 78 -11.55 -12.51 0.57
CA VAL A 78 -10.52 -11.77 1.33
C VAL A 78 -10.89 -10.30 1.26
N VAL A 79 -10.99 -9.65 2.41
CA VAL A 79 -11.21 -8.20 2.52
C VAL A 79 -9.92 -7.57 3.01
N VAL A 80 -9.39 -6.64 2.23
CA VAL A 80 -8.21 -5.84 2.59
C VAL A 80 -8.66 -4.41 2.82
N ILE A 81 -8.43 -3.91 4.03
CA ILE A 81 -8.71 -2.51 4.40
C ILE A 81 -7.38 -1.90 4.80
N ASP A 82 -6.89 -0.99 3.98
CA ASP A 82 -5.56 -0.42 4.18
C ASP A 82 -5.46 0.96 3.50
N TYR A 83 -4.36 1.67 3.77
CA TYR A 83 -4.03 2.92 3.09
C TYR A 83 -3.44 2.64 1.71
N GLY A 84 -3.81 3.43 0.72
CA GLY A 84 -3.27 3.27 -0.63
C GLY A 84 -4.14 3.92 -1.69
N ASP A 85 -3.83 3.61 -2.92
CA ASP A 85 -4.58 4.08 -4.09
C ASP A 85 -4.36 3.12 -5.27
N THR A 86 -4.97 3.41 -6.40
CA THR A 86 -4.62 2.79 -7.68
C THR A 86 -3.21 3.19 -8.11
N SER A 87 -2.60 2.44 -9.03
CA SER A 87 -1.30 2.80 -9.61
C SER A 87 -1.31 4.22 -10.19
N ASP A 88 -2.38 4.62 -10.85
CA ASP A 88 -2.55 5.97 -11.39
C ASP A 88 -2.65 7.02 -10.27
N GLY A 89 -3.43 6.76 -9.23
CA GLY A 89 -3.57 7.65 -8.08
C GLY A 89 -2.24 7.83 -7.31
N LEU A 90 -1.40 6.80 -7.28
CA LEU A 90 -0.08 6.86 -6.66
C LEU A 90 0.95 7.60 -7.53
N SER A 91 0.80 7.64 -8.85
CA SER A 91 1.79 8.19 -9.78
C SER A 91 2.21 9.62 -9.43
N GLY A 92 1.27 10.46 -9.05
CA GLY A 92 1.51 11.85 -8.63
C GLY A 92 2.25 11.99 -7.29
N ARG A 93 2.32 10.94 -6.48
CA ARG A 93 2.99 10.90 -5.16
C ARG A 93 4.36 10.22 -5.21
N ARG A 94 4.71 9.59 -6.33
CA ARG A 94 5.93 8.79 -6.49
C ARG A 94 7.20 9.61 -6.77
N ALA A 95 7.14 10.93 -6.82
CA ALA A 95 8.35 11.74 -6.92
C ALA A 95 9.31 11.44 -5.75
N GLU A 96 8.78 11.35 -4.53
CA GLU A 96 9.56 11.06 -3.32
C GLU A 96 9.23 9.69 -2.69
N GLY A 97 8.29 8.94 -3.29
CA GLY A 97 7.75 7.71 -2.73
C GLY A 97 6.63 7.96 -1.73
N THR A 98 6.10 6.88 -1.17
CA THR A 98 4.97 6.91 -0.23
C THR A 98 5.35 6.47 1.19
N ILE A 99 6.60 6.07 1.41
CA ILE A 99 7.09 5.65 2.72
C ILE A 99 6.93 6.78 3.73
N ARG A 100 6.31 6.45 4.84
CA ARG A 100 6.14 7.31 6.00
C ARG A 100 6.59 6.59 7.25
N THR A 101 6.97 7.35 8.25
CA THR A 101 7.35 6.81 9.55
C THR A 101 6.48 7.41 10.64
N TYR A 102 6.21 6.62 11.66
CA TYR A 102 5.45 7.05 12.83
C TYR A 102 6.15 6.63 14.10
N ARG A 103 6.11 7.53 15.11
CA ARG A 103 6.56 7.26 16.47
C ARG A 103 5.55 7.88 17.43
N ALA A 104 5.02 7.09 18.36
CA ALA A 104 4.02 7.55 19.34
C ALA A 104 2.83 8.30 18.67
N HIS A 105 2.33 7.79 17.55
CA HIS A 105 1.23 8.34 16.74
C HIS A 105 1.51 9.71 16.07
N HIS A 106 2.76 10.15 16.03
CA HIS A 106 3.20 11.34 15.29
C HIS A 106 4.08 10.93 14.11
N PHE A 107 4.21 11.80 13.11
CA PHE A 107 5.21 11.62 12.05
C PHE A 107 6.58 11.41 12.68
N GLY A 108 7.22 10.34 12.33
CA GLY A 108 8.48 9.91 12.90
C GLY A 108 9.71 10.52 12.21
N PRO A 109 10.87 10.34 12.81
CA PRO A 109 12.14 10.68 12.21
C PRO A 109 12.50 9.71 11.05
N ASP A 110 13.63 9.99 10.39
CA ASP A 110 14.26 9.05 9.48
C ASP A 110 14.44 7.68 10.17
N PRO A 111 13.91 6.58 9.60
CA PRO A 111 13.97 5.25 10.19
C PRO A 111 15.41 4.71 10.35
N LEU A 112 16.38 5.30 9.63
CA LEU A 112 17.78 4.90 9.72
C LEU A 112 18.49 5.48 10.94
N LEU A 113 17.95 6.52 11.59
CA LEU A 113 18.55 7.12 12.78
C LEU A 113 18.45 6.22 14.01
N GLU A 114 17.28 5.58 14.20
CA GLU A 114 17.01 4.70 15.33
C GLU A 114 16.23 3.46 14.86
N PRO A 115 16.92 2.49 14.24
CA PRO A 115 16.26 1.31 13.69
C PRO A 115 15.49 0.53 14.75
N GLY A 116 14.27 0.12 14.40
CA GLY A 116 13.37 -0.64 15.28
C GLY A 116 12.57 0.21 16.28
N SER A 117 12.77 1.53 16.32
CA SER A 117 12.00 2.43 17.21
C SER A 117 10.89 3.19 16.51
N THR A 118 10.78 3.01 15.21
CA THR A 118 9.87 3.78 14.34
C THR A 118 9.06 2.80 13.50
N ASP A 119 7.76 3.01 13.45
CA ASP A 119 6.87 2.29 12.53
C ASP A 119 7.06 2.83 11.11
N ILE A 120 7.22 1.94 10.15
CA ILE A 120 7.43 2.28 8.74
C ILE A 120 6.22 1.79 7.96
N THR A 121 5.56 2.70 7.28
CA THR A 121 4.38 2.40 6.46
C THR A 121 4.57 2.92 5.04
N MET A 122 3.79 2.39 4.11
CA MET A 122 3.71 2.86 2.73
C MET A 122 2.28 2.76 2.22
N ASP A 123 1.95 3.49 1.17
CA ASP A 123 0.67 3.34 0.50
C ASP A 123 0.67 2.06 -0.35
N LEU A 124 -0.37 1.22 -0.20
CA LEU A 124 -0.55 0.05 -1.05
C LEU A 124 -0.96 0.45 -2.47
N ASP A 125 -0.40 -0.23 -3.45
CA ASP A 125 -0.86 -0.20 -4.83
C ASP A 125 -1.98 -1.23 -5.01
N PHE A 126 -3.23 -0.78 -4.89
CA PHE A 126 -4.40 -1.65 -5.02
C PHE A 126 -4.58 -2.18 -6.44
N SER A 127 -4.10 -1.47 -7.48
CA SER A 127 -4.10 -2.01 -8.85
C SER A 127 -3.16 -3.21 -8.98
N ALA A 128 -2.00 -3.15 -8.35
CA ALA A 128 -1.06 -4.26 -8.32
C ALA A 128 -1.62 -5.47 -7.55
N LEU A 129 -2.27 -5.24 -6.41
CA LEU A 129 -2.92 -6.30 -5.63
C LEU A 129 -4.12 -6.90 -6.38
N ALA A 130 -4.91 -6.08 -7.08
CA ALA A 130 -6.01 -6.54 -7.92
C ALA A 130 -5.51 -7.48 -9.03
N ALA A 131 -4.45 -7.08 -9.75
CA ALA A 131 -3.84 -7.94 -10.77
C ALA A 131 -3.37 -9.29 -10.20
N VAL A 132 -2.79 -9.30 -9.02
CA VAL A 132 -2.38 -10.54 -8.32
C VAL A 132 -3.60 -11.42 -7.98
N ALA A 133 -4.69 -10.83 -7.51
CA ALA A 133 -5.90 -11.58 -7.18
C ALA A 133 -6.55 -12.18 -8.43
N GLU A 134 -6.62 -11.43 -9.52
CA GLU A 134 -7.12 -11.88 -10.83
C GLU A 134 -6.26 -13.01 -11.41
N GLU A 135 -4.94 -12.92 -11.30
CA GLU A 135 -4.00 -14.01 -11.67
C GLU A 135 -4.30 -15.31 -10.87
N CYS A 136 -4.82 -15.18 -9.64
CA CYS A 136 -5.26 -16.31 -8.82
C CYS A 136 -6.70 -16.77 -9.11
N GLY A 137 -7.38 -16.17 -10.08
CA GLY A 137 -8.76 -16.50 -10.47
C GLY A 137 -9.84 -15.90 -9.57
N ALA A 138 -9.50 -14.92 -8.73
CA ALA A 138 -10.46 -14.20 -7.91
C ALA A 138 -11.08 -13.02 -8.70
N SER A 139 -12.35 -12.68 -8.39
CA SER A 139 -12.93 -11.41 -8.80
C SER A 139 -12.58 -10.34 -7.79
N VAL A 140 -12.31 -9.13 -8.26
CA VAL A 140 -11.89 -8.02 -7.41
C VAL A 140 -12.92 -6.90 -7.43
N GLU A 141 -13.20 -6.34 -6.26
CA GLU A 141 -13.93 -5.10 -6.09
C GLU A 141 -13.05 -4.14 -5.29
N TYR A 142 -12.87 -2.93 -5.80
CA TYR A 142 -12.16 -1.85 -5.13
C TYR A 142 -13.11 -0.68 -4.89
N SER A 143 -13.13 -0.14 -3.68
CA SER A 143 -13.91 1.05 -3.34
C SER A 143 -13.22 1.85 -2.24
N GLY A 144 -13.52 3.14 -2.17
CA GLY A 144 -13.10 3.96 -1.04
C GLY A 144 -13.80 3.52 0.26
N GLN A 145 -13.12 3.68 1.39
CA GLN A 145 -13.64 3.29 2.71
C GLN A 145 -15.02 3.91 3.01
N ALA A 146 -15.23 5.18 2.68
CA ALA A 146 -16.51 5.84 2.90
C ALA A 146 -17.65 5.22 2.09
N GLU A 147 -17.39 4.88 0.83
CA GLU A 147 -18.34 4.19 -0.05
C GLU A 147 -18.66 2.79 0.47
N PHE A 148 -17.62 2.02 0.81
CA PHE A 148 -17.78 0.69 1.39
C PHE A 148 -18.64 0.74 2.65
N LEU A 149 -18.32 1.57 3.62
CA LEU A 149 -19.06 1.70 4.87
C LEU A 149 -20.51 2.15 4.65
N THR A 150 -20.74 3.09 3.71
CA THR A 150 -22.09 3.54 3.34
C THR A 150 -22.92 2.39 2.77
N ARG A 151 -22.36 1.62 1.85
CA ARG A 151 -23.02 0.44 1.24
C ARG A 151 -23.39 -0.62 2.29
N TRP A 152 -22.57 -0.76 3.32
CA TRP A 152 -22.76 -1.73 4.39
C TRP A 152 -23.50 -1.19 5.62
N GLY A 153 -24.27 -0.10 5.45
CA GLY A 153 -25.24 0.35 6.46
C GLY A 153 -24.66 1.26 7.55
N LEU A 154 -23.58 2.01 7.25
CA LEU A 154 -22.99 2.93 8.21
C LEU A 154 -24.03 3.92 8.78
N TRP A 155 -24.85 4.49 7.89
CA TRP A 155 -25.81 5.54 8.29
C TRP A 155 -26.96 4.97 9.12
N GLU A 156 -27.45 3.79 8.79
CA GLU A 156 -28.46 3.07 9.54
C GLU A 156 -27.93 2.74 10.94
N ARG A 157 -26.71 2.19 11.01
CA ARG A 157 -26.07 1.86 12.28
C ARG A 157 -25.81 3.10 13.14
N LEU A 158 -25.40 4.20 12.54
CA LEU A 158 -25.19 5.46 13.24
C LEU A 158 -26.51 6.01 13.78
N ALA A 159 -27.59 5.99 12.98
CA ALA A 159 -28.93 6.42 13.39
C ALA A 159 -29.44 5.61 14.59
N ASP A 160 -29.24 4.28 14.59
CA ASP A 160 -29.59 3.42 15.71
C ASP A 160 -28.81 3.79 16.98
N LEU A 161 -27.49 3.95 16.88
CA LEU A 161 -26.65 4.33 18.00
C LEU A 161 -26.98 5.69 18.60
N LEU A 162 -27.44 6.62 17.77
CA LEU A 162 -27.84 7.95 18.21
C LEU A 162 -29.32 8.02 18.65
N GLY A 163 -30.06 6.92 18.60
CA GLY A 163 -31.49 6.88 18.92
C GLY A 163 -32.35 7.68 17.95
N LEU A 164 -31.92 7.82 16.68
CA LEU A 164 -32.62 8.59 15.65
C LEU A 164 -33.53 7.71 14.77
N SER A 165 -33.36 6.41 14.80
CA SER A 165 -34.08 5.42 13.97
C SER A 165 -35.60 5.42 14.21
N GLY A 166 -36.07 5.76 15.43
CA GLY A 166 -37.49 5.81 15.75
C GLY A 166 -38.20 7.12 15.39
N ARG A 167 -37.49 8.13 14.88
CA ARG A 167 -38.11 9.43 14.55
C ARG A 167 -38.60 9.56 13.11
N ARG A 168 -38.25 8.64 12.24
CA ARG A 168 -38.70 8.65 10.82
C ARG A 168 -40.10 8.08 10.62
N GLU A 169 -40.58 7.19 11.52
CA GLU A 169 -41.94 6.63 11.42
C GLU A 169 -43.04 7.57 11.96
N ALA A 170 -42.67 8.63 12.70
CA ALA A 170 -43.62 9.58 13.27
C ALA A 170 -43.87 10.84 12.41
N ALA A 171 -43.30 10.87 11.19
CA ALA A 171 -43.38 12.07 10.30
C ALA A 171 -44.10 11.79 8.96
N PHE A 172 -44.93 10.69 8.89
CA PHE A 172 -45.86 10.42 7.78
C PHE A 172 -47.29 10.21 8.29
#